data_c97d5e33f86937b257861f15e45aaf7f
#
_entry.id   c97d5e33f86937b257861f15e45aaf7f
#
_cell.length_a   1.000
_cell.length_b   1.000
_cell.length_c   1.000
_cell.angle_alpha   90.00
_cell.angle_beta   90.00
_cell.angle_gamma   90.00
#
_symmetry.space_group_name_H-M   'P 1'
#
loop_
_entity.id
_entity.type
_entity.pdbx_description
1 polymer ?
#
loop_
_entity_poly.entity_id
_entity_poly.type
_entity_poly.pdbx_seq_one_letter_code
_entity_poly.pdbx_strand_id
1 'polypeptide(L)'
;MLDIFKAVILGIVEGITEFLPISSTGHLVLVDEFIKMQQSTQFTDMFNVVIQLGAIMAVVVLYFHKLNPLSPRKDTTEKRNTWVLWSKVLLAVIPSVIVGLPLNDWMDEHLMNWAVVSATLIIYGVLFIVIENHNKRLTPRFANLQTLPYTTALFIGCFQLLSLIPGTSRSGATILGAILIGTSRYVATEFSFFMAIPTMFGASLLKLVKFFAHGGSLAGFQGAVLAVGVIVSFVVAYLSIRFLLDYIKKNDFKAFGWYRIVLGVLVIGYFTLIH
;
A
#
# COMPACT_ATOMS: atom_id res chain seq x y z
N MET A 1 -16.18 -23.06 6.55
CA MET A 1 -15.90 -23.10 5.08
C MET A 1 -16.20 -21.77 4.41
N LEU A 2 -17.29 -21.08 4.74
CA LEU A 2 -17.66 -19.78 4.17
C LEU A 2 -16.58 -18.71 4.40
N ASP A 3 -15.97 -18.62 5.59
CA ASP A 3 -14.92 -17.64 5.89
C ASP A 3 -13.61 -17.91 5.15
N ILE A 4 -13.30 -19.15 4.78
CA ILE A 4 -12.15 -19.44 3.89
C ILE A 4 -12.41 -18.86 2.49
N PHE A 5 -13.62 -19.02 1.96
CA PHE A 5 -13.99 -18.43 0.67
C PHE A 5 -13.91 -16.90 0.71
N LYS A 6 -14.40 -16.29 1.80
CA LYS A 6 -14.28 -14.84 2.03
C LYS A 6 -12.83 -14.40 2.14
N ALA A 7 -11.97 -15.15 2.84
CA ALA A 7 -10.54 -14.90 2.92
C ALA A 7 -9.85 -14.94 1.54
N VAL A 8 -10.27 -15.84 0.65
CA VAL A 8 -9.79 -15.85 -0.74
C VAL A 8 -10.16 -14.57 -1.46
N ILE A 9 -11.44 -14.13 -1.38
CA ILE A 9 -11.87 -12.89 -2.05
C ILE A 9 -11.14 -11.68 -1.48
N LEU A 10 -11.07 -11.53 -0.16
CA LEU A 10 -10.37 -10.43 0.49
C LEU A 10 -8.87 -10.44 0.15
N GLY A 11 -8.24 -11.61 0.11
CA GLY A 11 -6.86 -11.75 -0.32
C GLY A 11 -6.64 -11.36 -1.79
N ILE A 12 -7.59 -11.66 -2.69
CA ILE A 12 -7.54 -11.22 -4.09
C ILE A 12 -7.66 -9.70 -4.17
N VAL A 13 -8.64 -9.11 -3.48
CA VAL A 13 -8.85 -7.66 -3.46
C VAL A 13 -7.61 -6.96 -2.93
N GLU A 14 -7.09 -7.40 -1.79
CA GLU A 14 -5.87 -6.84 -1.18
C GLU A 14 -4.68 -6.95 -2.12
N GLY A 15 -4.42 -8.14 -2.68
CA GLY A 15 -3.29 -8.38 -3.57
C GLY A 15 -3.33 -7.55 -4.85
N ILE A 16 -4.51 -7.25 -5.40
CA ILE A 16 -4.65 -6.35 -6.55
C ILE A 16 -4.43 -4.90 -6.14
N THR A 17 -5.03 -4.47 -5.05
CA THR A 17 -5.25 -3.05 -4.78
C THR A 17 -4.19 -2.40 -3.92
N GLU A 18 -3.36 -3.17 -3.20
CA GLU A 18 -2.36 -2.61 -2.27
C GLU A 18 -1.23 -1.88 -3.01
N PHE A 19 -0.70 -2.47 -4.08
CA PHE A 19 0.42 -1.89 -4.83
C PHE A 19 -0.02 -1.04 -6.02
N LEU A 20 -1.17 -1.30 -6.60
CA LEU A 20 -1.76 -0.40 -7.56
C LEU A 20 -2.22 0.88 -6.83
N PRO A 21 -1.99 2.06 -7.41
CA PRO A 21 -2.34 3.31 -6.73
C PRO A 21 -3.85 3.62 -6.79
N ILE A 22 -4.69 2.63 -6.38
CA ILE A 22 -6.17 2.68 -6.48
C ILE A 22 -6.91 2.61 -5.14
N SER A 23 -6.17 2.45 -4.02
CA SER A 23 -6.67 2.37 -2.65
C SER A 23 -7.34 1.04 -2.27
N SER A 24 -6.59 0.18 -1.57
CA SER A 24 -7.12 -1.05 -0.96
C SER A 24 -8.26 -0.76 0.02
N THR A 25 -8.13 0.25 0.87
CA THR A 25 -9.19 0.69 1.80
C THR A 25 -10.49 1.03 1.07
N GLY A 26 -10.41 1.75 -0.07
CA GLY A 26 -11.61 2.09 -0.85
C GLY A 26 -12.35 0.88 -1.39
N HIS A 27 -11.61 -0.18 -1.76
CA HIS A 27 -12.20 -1.43 -2.23
C HIS A 27 -12.76 -2.26 -1.07
N LEU A 28 -12.01 -2.36 0.04
CA LEU A 28 -12.44 -3.12 1.21
C LEU A 28 -13.73 -2.57 1.82
N VAL A 29 -13.91 -1.24 1.84
CA VAL A 29 -15.16 -0.61 2.30
C VAL A 29 -16.37 -1.10 1.52
N LEU A 30 -16.25 -1.21 0.17
CA LEU A 30 -17.34 -1.76 -0.65
C LEU A 30 -17.49 -3.27 -0.47
N VAL A 31 -16.36 -3.99 -0.48
CA VAL A 31 -16.38 -5.47 -0.39
C VAL A 31 -16.95 -5.92 0.96
N ASP A 32 -16.65 -5.21 2.04
CA ASP A 32 -17.11 -5.53 3.40
C ASP A 32 -18.62 -5.41 3.55
N GLU A 33 -19.30 -4.57 2.74
CA GLU A 33 -20.76 -4.51 2.69
C GLU A 33 -21.39 -5.83 2.22
N PHE A 34 -20.74 -6.53 1.29
CA PHE A 34 -21.26 -7.77 0.68
C PHE A 34 -20.67 -9.04 1.30
N ILE A 35 -19.46 -8.95 1.85
CA ILE A 35 -18.63 -10.10 2.26
C ILE A 35 -18.14 -9.92 3.70
N LYS A 36 -19.09 -9.80 4.65
CA LYS A 36 -18.72 -9.72 6.10
C LYS A 36 -18.23 -11.07 6.61
N MET A 37 -17.05 -11.12 7.20
CA MET A 37 -16.56 -12.34 7.88
C MET A 37 -17.42 -12.66 9.09
N GLN A 38 -17.67 -13.95 9.33
CA GLN A 38 -18.39 -14.43 10.52
C GLN A 38 -17.41 -14.68 11.67
N GLN A 39 -16.58 -13.66 11.96
CA GLN A 39 -15.56 -13.67 12.99
C GLN A 39 -15.73 -12.46 13.90
N SER A 40 -15.00 -12.42 15.03
CA SER A 40 -14.99 -11.25 15.89
C SER A 40 -14.40 -10.04 15.16
N THR A 41 -14.88 -8.84 15.48
CA THR A 41 -14.33 -7.58 14.95
C THR A 41 -12.82 -7.52 15.14
N GLN A 42 -12.33 -7.92 16.32
CA GLN A 42 -10.92 -7.97 16.66
C GLN A 42 -10.11 -8.88 15.70
N PHE A 43 -10.67 -10.05 15.34
CA PHE A 43 -10.02 -10.94 14.36
C PHE A 43 -10.03 -10.32 12.96
N THR A 44 -11.16 -9.74 12.54
CA THR A 44 -11.32 -9.14 11.20
C THR A 44 -10.36 -7.95 11.03
N ASP A 45 -10.24 -7.09 12.02
CA ASP A 45 -9.30 -5.96 12.01
C ASP A 45 -7.84 -6.42 11.91
N MET A 46 -7.49 -7.45 12.69
CA MET A 46 -6.17 -8.07 12.61
C MET A 46 -5.96 -8.73 11.24
N PHE A 47 -6.95 -9.49 10.75
CA PHE A 47 -6.88 -10.18 9.46
C PHE A 47 -6.62 -9.19 8.31
N ASN A 48 -7.38 -8.09 8.22
CA ASN A 48 -7.24 -7.09 7.16
C ASN A 48 -5.84 -6.46 7.12
N VAL A 49 -5.19 -6.29 8.26
CA VAL A 49 -3.82 -5.76 8.30
C VAL A 49 -2.78 -6.85 8.03
N VAL A 50 -3.02 -8.09 8.49
CA VAL A 50 -2.03 -9.17 8.36
C VAL A 50 -2.00 -9.76 6.94
N ILE A 51 -3.10 -9.75 6.19
CA ILE A 51 -3.07 -10.17 4.77
C ILE A 51 -2.17 -9.25 3.92
N GLN A 52 -1.97 -7.99 4.35
CA GLN A 52 -0.98 -7.08 3.74
C GLN A 52 0.45 -7.62 3.85
N LEU A 53 0.78 -8.41 4.91
CA LEU A 53 2.07 -9.10 4.96
C LEU A 53 2.26 -10.08 3.79
N GLY A 54 1.20 -10.77 3.37
CA GLY A 54 1.23 -11.57 2.15
C GLY A 54 1.61 -10.71 0.95
N ALA A 55 0.90 -9.60 0.76
CA ALA A 55 1.16 -8.69 -0.34
C ALA A 55 2.60 -8.14 -0.33
N ILE A 56 3.12 -7.68 0.82
CA ILE A 56 4.48 -7.12 0.89
C ILE A 56 5.58 -8.18 0.70
N MET A 57 5.33 -9.42 1.06
CA MET A 57 6.26 -10.51 0.77
C MET A 57 6.47 -10.70 -0.74
N ALA A 58 5.50 -10.35 -1.58
CA ALA A 58 5.67 -10.34 -3.03
C ALA A 58 6.75 -9.33 -3.48
N VAL A 59 6.82 -8.16 -2.85
CA VAL A 59 7.91 -7.18 -3.10
C VAL A 59 9.25 -7.76 -2.68
N VAL A 60 9.32 -8.34 -1.49
CA VAL A 60 10.57 -8.94 -0.97
C VAL A 60 11.08 -10.02 -1.90
N VAL A 61 10.19 -10.87 -2.42
CA VAL A 61 10.57 -11.95 -3.35
C VAL A 61 10.99 -11.40 -4.71
N LEU A 62 10.21 -10.49 -5.30
CA LEU A 62 10.51 -9.89 -6.62
C LEU A 62 11.82 -9.12 -6.62
N TYR A 63 12.11 -8.43 -5.54
CA TYR A 63 13.29 -7.58 -5.42
C TYR A 63 14.38 -8.17 -4.51
N PHE A 64 14.31 -9.49 -4.23
CA PHE A 64 15.19 -10.13 -3.26
C PHE A 64 16.66 -9.80 -3.50
N HIS A 65 17.16 -9.96 -4.73
CA HIS A 65 18.56 -9.67 -5.05
C HIS A 65 18.90 -8.18 -4.91
N LYS A 66 17.97 -7.30 -5.29
CA LYS A 66 18.16 -5.84 -5.17
C LYS A 66 18.21 -5.39 -3.72
N LEU A 67 17.37 -5.97 -2.87
CA LEU A 67 17.20 -5.59 -1.47
C LEU A 67 18.15 -6.33 -0.50
N ASN A 68 18.71 -7.47 -0.90
CA ASN A 68 19.61 -8.24 -0.03
C ASN A 68 21.04 -7.66 -0.07
N PRO A 69 21.51 -6.98 1.01
CA PRO A 69 22.87 -6.43 1.08
C PRO A 69 23.94 -7.52 1.31
N LEU A 70 23.54 -8.71 1.75
CA LEU A 70 24.44 -9.83 2.05
C LEU A 70 24.57 -10.81 0.88
N SER A 71 23.97 -10.51 -0.27
CA SER A 71 24.01 -11.40 -1.44
C SER A 71 25.45 -11.69 -1.86
N PRO A 72 25.83 -12.98 -1.99
CA PRO A 72 27.17 -13.37 -2.43
C PRO A 72 27.44 -13.00 -3.91
N ARG A 73 26.38 -12.70 -4.67
CA ARG A 73 26.47 -12.30 -6.09
C ARG A 73 26.81 -10.81 -6.28
N LYS A 74 26.78 -10.01 -5.20
CA LYS A 74 27.07 -8.58 -5.22
C LYS A 74 28.52 -8.31 -4.90
N ASP A 75 29.11 -7.36 -5.60
CA ASP A 75 30.39 -6.77 -5.24
C ASP A 75 30.26 -5.83 -4.01
N THR A 76 31.41 -5.32 -3.53
CA THR A 76 31.44 -4.43 -2.35
C THR A 76 30.69 -3.12 -2.57
N THR A 77 30.73 -2.58 -3.79
CA THR A 77 30.03 -1.34 -4.16
C THR A 77 28.52 -1.55 -4.21
N GLU A 78 28.07 -2.65 -4.79
CA GLU A 78 26.65 -3.01 -4.86
C GLU A 78 26.07 -3.28 -3.45
N LYS A 79 26.83 -3.94 -2.58
CA LYS A 79 26.44 -4.14 -1.17
C LYS A 79 26.27 -2.80 -0.45
N ARG A 80 27.27 -1.90 -0.59
CA ARG A 80 27.21 -0.54 -0.04
C ARG A 80 26.00 0.23 -0.56
N ASN A 81 25.74 0.19 -1.87
CA ASN A 81 24.58 0.85 -2.49
C ASN A 81 23.25 0.31 -1.95
N THR A 82 23.19 -0.99 -1.65
CA THR A 82 22.00 -1.61 -1.03
C THR A 82 21.80 -1.09 0.40
N TRP A 83 22.85 -0.96 1.20
CA TRP A 83 22.75 -0.35 2.54
C TRP A 83 22.33 1.12 2.48
N VAL A 84 22.87 1.89 1.53
CA VAL A 84 22.46 3.28 1.29
C VAL A 84 20.98 3.35 0.88
N LEU A 85 20.49 2.41 0.05
CA LEU A 85 19.07 2.35 -0.28
C LEU A 85 18.21 2.10 0.96
N TRP A 86 18.60 1.13 1.79
CA TRP A 86 17.87 0.84 3.04
C TRP A 86 17.89 2.03 4.02
N SER A 87 19.00 2.74 4.16
CA SER A 87 19.06 3.94 5.00
C SER A 87 18.12 5.05 4.51
N LYS A 88 17.98 5.24 3.17
CA LYS A 88 17.00 6.18 2.59
C LYS A 88 15.55 5.72 2.83
N VAL A 89 15.28 4.42 2.70
CA VAL A 89 13.95 3.83 2.99
C VAL A 89 13.59 4.04 4.46
N LEU A 90 14.48 3.72 5.38
CA LEU A 90 14.23 3.89 6.81
C LEU A 90 14.02 5.36 7.17
N LEU A 91 14.84 6.28 6.63
CA LEU A 91 14.66 7.72 6.81
C LEU A 91 13.26 8.17 6.32
N ALA A 92 12.83 7.68 5.17
CA ALA A 92 11.53 8.04 4.60
C ALA A 92 10.34 7.50 5.42
N VAL A 93 10.52 6.45 6.22
CA VAL A 93 9.47 5.91 7.09
C VAL A 93 9.33 6.70 8.41
N ILE A 94 10.38 7.41 8.84
CA ILE A 94 10.39 8.15 10.12
C ILE A 94 9.18 9.08 10.27
N PRO A 95 8.79 9.93 9.30
CA PRO A 95 7.62 10.81 9.46
C PRO A 95 6.36 10.02 9.78
N SER A 96 6.13 8.88 9.10
CA SER A 96 4.95 8.04 9.31
C SER A 96 4.94 7.38 10.69
N VAL A 97 6.11 7.04 11.25
CA VAL A 97 6.21 6.50 12.60
C VAL A 97 5.89 7.59 13.63
N ILE A 98 6.50 8.78 13.49
CA ILE A 98 6.33 9.88 14.46
C ILE A 98 4.90 10.40 14.50
N VAL A 99 4.26 10.56 13.34
CA VAL A 99 2.92 11.13 13.22
C VAL A 99 1.85 10.03 13.22
N GLY A 100 2.12 8.93 12.53
CA GLY A 100 1.16 7.84 12.34
C GLY A 100 0.83 7.11 13.63
N LEU A 101 1.83 6.73 14.44
CA LEU A 101 1.57 5.98 15.67
C LEU A 101 0.63 6.70 16.66
N PRO A 102 0.82 7.99 16.97
CA PRO A 102 -0.07 8.70 17.88
C PRO A 102 -1.43 9.04 17.28
N LEU A 103 -1.54 9.17 15.94
CA LEU A 103 -2.78 9.59 15.29
C LEU A 103 -3.61 8.45 14.74
N ASN A 104 -3.06 7.25 14.62
CA ASN A 104 -3.73 6.13 13.93
C ASN A 104 -5.11 5.83 14.51
N ASP A 105 -5.19 5.64 15.84
CA ASP A 105 -6.45 5.25 16.49
C ASP A 105 -7.50 6.38 16.33
N TRP A 106 -7.08 7.64 16.45
CA TRP A 106 -7.96 8.80 16.23
C TRP A 106 -8.44 8.90 14.76
N MET A 107 -7.56 8.64 13.81
CA MET A 107 -7.89 8.68 12.37
C MET A 107 -8.87 7.55 12.01
N ASP A 108 -8.62 6.34 12.53
CA ASP A 108 -9.52 5.19 12.33
C ASP A 108 -10.92 5.49 12.90
N GLU A 109 -11.02 6.09 14.09
CA GLU A 109 -12.29 6.39 14.75
C GLU A 109 -13.09 7.50 14.04
N HIS A 110 -12.43 8.56 13.55
CA HIS A 110 -13.11 9.75 13.05
C HIS A 110 -13.20 9.83 11.53
N LEU A 111 -12.26 9.23 10.81
CA LEU A 111 -12.17 9.37 9.35
C LEU A 111 -12.48 8.08 8.59
N MET A 112 -12.56 6.91 9.24
CA MET A 112 -12.90 5.66 8.57
C MET A 112 -14.40 5.58 8.30
N ASN A 113 -14.83 6.34 7.29
CA ASN A 113 -16.22 6.34 6.81
C ASN A 113 -16.26 6.50 5.28
N TRP A 114 -17.37 6.08 4.69
CA TRP A 114 -17.54 6.07 3.24
C TRP A 114 -17.42 7.46 2.60
N ALA A 115 -17.83 8.52 3.29
CA ALA A 115 -17.77 9.88 2.76
C ALA A 115 -16.33 10.38 2.61
N VAL A 116 -15.48 10.17 3.63
CA VAL A 116 -14.05 10.48 3.57
C VAL A 116 -13.36 9.63 2.52
N VAL A 117 -13.63 8.32 2.49
CA VAL A 117 -13.03 7.39 1.52
C VAL A 117 -13.37 7.78 0.09
N SER A 118 -14.63 8.07 -0.20
CA SER A 118 -15.05 8.49 -1.54
C SER A 118 -14.47 9.83 -1.95
N ALA A 119 -14.46 10.81 -1.04
CA ALA A 119 -13.86 12.12 -1.29
C ALA A 119 -12.37 12.00 -1.63
N THR A 120 -11.60 11.23 -0.85
CA THR A 120 -10.18 11.01 -1.10
C THR A 120 -9.92 10.22 -2.38
N LEU A 121 -10.75 9.23 -2.72
CA LEU A 121 -10.67 8.55 -4.01
C LEU A 121 -10.79 9.54 -5.17
N ILE A 122 -11.78 10.43 -5.15
CA ILE A 122 -12.01 11.41 -6.22
C ILE A 122 -10.87 12.43 -6.25
N ILE A 123 -10.50 13.02 -5.11
CA ILE A 123 -9.44 14.03 -5.02
C ILE A 123 -8.13 13.47 -5.58
N TYR A 124 -7.68 12.31 -5.11
CA TYR A 124 -6.44 11.71 -5.60
C TYR A 124 -6.57 11.21 -7.03
N GLY A 125 -7.76 10.80 -7.47
CA GLY A 125 -8.04 10.49 -8.87
C GLY A 125 -7.78 11.70 -9.78
N VAL A 126 -8.28 12.88 -9.41
CA VAL A 126 -8.02 14.13 -10.11
C VAL A 126 -6.54 14.51 -10.04
N LEU A 127 -5.91 14.39 -8.87
CA LEU A 127 -4.49 14.69 -8.70
C LEU A 127 -3.60 13.82 -9.61
N PHE A 128 -3.90 12.53 -9.77
CA PHE A 128 -3.19 11.67 -10.73
C PHE A 128 -3.25 12.23 -12.14
N ILE A 129 -4.43 12.65 -12.60
CA ILE A 129 -4.61 13.19 -13.95
C ILE A 129 -3.87 14.52 -14.12
N VAL A 130 -3.99 15.42 -13.15
CA VAL A 130 -3.36 16.76 -13.20
C VAL A 130 -1.83 16.64 -13.17
N ILE A 131 -1.29 15.88 -12.23
CA ILE A 131 0.16 15.72 -12.05
C ILE A 131 0.77 15.02 -13.27
N GLU A 132 0.12 13.99 -13.81
CA GLU A 132 0.62 13.32 -15.01
C GLU A 132 0.57 14.22 -16.25
N ASN A 133 -0.45 15.06 -16.40
CA ASN A 133 -0.50 16.03 -17.48
C ASN A 133 0.60 17.09 -17.38
N HIS A 134 0.88 17.57 -16.16
CA HIS A 134 2.01 18.47 -15.90
C HIS A 134 3.34 17.81 -16.20
N ASN A 135 3.52 16.58 -15.72
CA ASN A 135 4.78 15.83 -15.83
C ASN A 135 5.14 15.38 -17.26
N LYS A 136 4.17 15.32 -18.18
CA LYS A 136 4.42 14.99 -19.60
C LYS A 136 5.45 15.91 -20.27
N ARG A 137 5.58 17.15 -19.79
CA ARG A 137 6.49 18.18 -20.35
C ARG A 137 7.85 18.24 -19.63
N LEU A 138 8.03 17.43 -18.59
CA LEU A 138 9.21 17.47 -17.75
C LEU A 138 10.07 16.23 -17.94
N THR A 139 11.39 16.42 -18.00
CA THR A 139 12.35 15.32 -17.90
C THR A 139 12.57 14.98 -16.43
N PRO A 140 12.51 13.70 -16.04
CA PRO A 140 12.74 13.31 -14.66
C PRO A 140 14.15 13.73 -14.18
N ARG A 141 14.19 14.43 -13.05
CA ARG A 141 15.45 14.81 -12.40
C ARG A 141 16.16 13.61 -11.76
N PHE A 142 15.37 12.65 -11.25
CA PHE A 142 15.87 11.46 -10.58
C PHE A 142 15.34 10.21 -11.29
N ALA A 143 16.14 9.68 -12.22
CA ALA A 143 15.80 8.49 -13.01
C ALA A 143 16.38 7.19 -12.42
N ASN A 144 17.17 7.27 -11.33
CA ASN A 144 17.80 6.12 -10.69
C ASN A 144 17.71 6.24 -9.15
N LEU A 145 17.40 5.13 -8.46
CA LEU A 145 17.37 5.06 -7.00
C LEU A 145 18.70 5.35 -6.33
N GLN A 146 19.81 5.02 -6.99
CA GLN A 146 21.15 5.27 -6.45
C GLN A 146 21.43 6.77 -6.32
N THR A 147 20.98 7.56 -7.29
CA THR A 147 21.16 9.02 -7.33
C THR A 147 20.11 9.80 -6.54
N LEU A 148 19.08 9.11 -6.01
CA LEU A 148 18.04 9.76 -5.22
C LEU A 148 18.62 10.35 -3.93
N PRO A 149 18.54 11.69 -3.69
CA PRO A 149 19.05 12.29 -2.47
C PRO A 149 18.27 11.87 -1.21
N TYR A 150 18.90 11.91 -0.04
CA TYR A 150 18.24 11.67 1.24
C TYR A 150 17.10 12.65 1.52
N THR A 151 17.25 13.91 1.14
CA THR A 151 16.21 14.94 1.24
C THR A 151 14.99 14.57 0.42
N THR A 152 15.18 14.11 -0.82
CA THR A 152 14.07 13.63 -1.67
C THR A 152 13.39 12.39 -1.07
N ALA A 153 14.16 11.44 -0.53
CA ALA A 153 13.62 10.28 0.16
C ALA A 153 12.75 10.69 1.36
N LEU A 154 13.22 11.64 2.18
CA LEU A 154 12.48 12.17 3.32
C LEU A 154 11.17 12.84 2.88
N PHE A 155 11.22 13.68 1.83
CA PHE A 155 10.00 14.32 1.30
C PHE A 155 8.98 13.30 0.78
N ILE A 156 9.43 12.23 0.10
CA ILE A 156 8.53 11.14 -0.29
C ILE A 156 7.89 10.51 0.96
N GLY A 157 8.66 10.36 2.03
CA GLY A 157 8.14 9.92 3.33
C GLY A 157 7.11 10.86 3.93
N CYS A 158 7.28 12.17 3.79
CA CYS A 158 6.26 13.14 4.20
C CYS A 158 4.95 12.99 3.40
N PHE A 159 5.03 12.69 2.10
CA PHE A 159 3.82 12.37 1.32
C PHE A 159 3.12 11.10 1.80
N GLN A 160 3.84 10.14 2.38
CA GLN A 160 3.21 8.96 2.98
C GLN A 160 2.27 9.32 4.14
N LEU A 161 2.48 10.43 4.87
CA LEU A 161 1.57 10.87 5.92
C LEU A 161 0.14 11.08 5.42
N LEU A 162 -0.03 11.48 4.17
CA LEU A 162 -1.34 11.67 3.55
C LEU A 162 -2.14 10.35 3.50
N SER A 163 -1.46 9.20 3.51
CA SER A 163 -2.12 7.89 3.52
C SER A 163 -2.75 7.52 4.86
N LEU A 164 -2.52 8.30 5.91
CA LEU A 164 -3.25 8.18 7.17
C LEU A 164 -4.74 8.51 6.97
N ILE A 165 -5.06 9.37 5.98
CA ILE A 165 -6.45 9.66 5.62
C ILE A 165 -6.99 8.47 4.81
N PRO A 166 -8.06 7.79 5.28
CA PRO A 166 -8.63 6.63 4.59
C PRO A 166 -9.01 6.93 3.14
N GLY A 167 -8.80 5.95 2.26
CA GLY A 167 -9.07 6.12 0.83
C GLY A 167 -7.94 6.76 0.02
N THR A 168 -6.98 7.44 0.66
CA THR A 168 -5.85 8.10 -0.05
C THR A 168 -4.98 7.13 -0.84
N SER A 169 -4.74 5.93 -0.34
CA SER A 169 -3.76 4.94 -0.82
C SER A 169 -2.32 5.33 -0.49
N ARG A 170 -1.62 4.46 0.22
CA ARG A 170 -0.20 4.65 0.54
C ARG A 170 0.66 4.74 -0.73
N SER A 171 0.52 3.75 -1.61
CA SER A 171 1.22 3.74 -2.91
C SER A 171 0.84 4.96 -3.75
N GLY A 172 -0.43 5.36 -3.76
CA GLY A 172 -0.90 6.54 -4.47
C GLY A 172 -0.23 7.82 -3.98
N ALA A 173 -0.21 8.08 -2.69
CA ALA A 173 0.39 9.28 -2.11
C ALA A 173 1.90 9.36 -2.35
N THR A 174 2.62 8.26 -2.10
CA THR A 174 4.08 8.21 -2.25
C THR A 174 4.53 8.29 -3.71
N ILE A 175 3.81 7.63 -4.64
CA ILE A 175 4.13 7.70 -6.07
C ILE A 175 3.88 9.11 -6.61
N LEU A 176 2.70 9.70 -6.32
CA LEU A 176 2.40 11.08 -6.75
C LEU A 176 3.38 12.09 -6.17
N GLY A 177 3.68 11.99 -4.88
CA GLY A 177 4.66 12.84 -4.22
C GLY A 177 6.05 12.73 -4.84
N ALA A 178 6.51 11.52 -5.11
CA ALA A 178 7.79 11.28 -5.76
C ALA A 178 7.84 11.88 -7.17
N ILE A 179 6.78 11.70 -7.98
CA ILE A 179 6.69 12.29 -9.33
C ILE A 179 6.70 13.82 -9.26
N LEU A 180 5.99 14.43 -8.33
CA LEU A 180 5.98 15.89 -8.12
C LEU A 180 7.36 16.45 -7.78
N ILE A 181 8.18 15.69 -7.04
CA ILE A 181 9.55 16.09 -6.70
C ILE A 181 10.51 15.89 -7.88
N GLY A 182 10.07 15.23 -8.95
CA GLY A 182 10.83 15.03 -10.19
C GLY A 182 11.49 13.66 -10.32
N THR A 183 10.97 12.62 -9.67
CA THR A 183 11.40 11.24 -9.95
C THR A 183 10.74 10.71 -11.21
N SER A 184 11.40 9.75 -11.87
CA SER A 184 10.73 8.96 -12.91
C SER A 184 9.62 8.09 -12.31
N ARG A 185 8.61 7.73 -13.12
CA ARG A 185 7.51 6.83 -12.68
C ARG A 185 8.04 5.52 -12.10
N TYR A 186 9.07 4.96 -12.75
CA TYR A 186 9.69 3.72 -12.32
C TYR A 186 10.35 3.84 -10.94
N VAL A 187 11.16 4.90 -10.72
CA VAL A 187 11.82 5.17 -9.44
C VAL A 187 10.79 5.47 -8.35
N ALA A 188 9.75 6.26 -8.65
CA ALA A 188 8.66 6.54 -7.73
C ALA A 188 7.98 5.24 -7.24
N THR A 189 7.67 4.36 -8.18
CA THR A 189 6.99 3.07 -7.88
C THR A 189 7.89 2.13 -7.07
N GLU A 190 9.15 1.93 -7.49
CA GLU A 190 10.06 1.06 -6.76
C GLU A 190 10.33 1.58 -5.34
N PHE A 191 10.58 2.88 -5.19
CA PHE A 191 10.85 3.47 -3.87
C PHE A 191 9.62 3.37 -2.95
N SER A 192 8.43 3.61 -3.49
CA SER A 192 7.16 3.40 -2.78
C SER A 192 7.02 1.95 -2.28
N PHE A 193 7.35 0.96 -3.12
CA PHE A 193 7.32 -0.45 -2.74
C PHE A 193 8.32 -0.78 -1.63
N PHE A 194 9.52 -0.22 -1.69
CA PHE A 194 10.53 -0.47 -0.67
C PHE A 194 10.19 0.17 0.67
N MET A 195 9.60 1.38 0.66
CA MET A 195 9.06 2.02 1.86
C MET A 195 7.92 1.20 2.49
N ALA A 196 7.14 0.50 1.68
CA ALA A 196 6.07 -0.37 2.18
C ALA A 196 6.58 -1.49 3.09
N ILE A 197 7.79 -2.02 2.83
CA ILE A 197 8.32 -3.14 3.59
C ILE A 197 8.35 -2.83 5.09
N PRO A 198 9.16 -1.87 5.59
CA PRO A 198 9.20 -1.59 7.02
C PRO A 198 7.85 -1.08 7.57
N THR A 199 7.10 -0.31 6.79
CA THR A 199 5.82 0.25 7.23
C THR A 199 4.78 -0.84 7.49
N MET A 200 4.58 -1.76 6.53
CA MET A 200 3.57 -2.82 6.65
C MET A 200 3.99 -3.91 7.64
N PHE A 201 5.28 -4.25 7.69
CA PHE A 201 5.78 -5.14 8.75
C PHE A 201 5.54 -4.55 10.14
N GLY A 202 5.83 -3.26 10.34
CA GLY A 202 5.61 -2.57 11.60
C GLY A 202 4.13 -2.53 11.99
N ALA A 203 3.25 -2.15 11.06
CA ALA A 203 1.80 -2.10 11.29
C ALA A 203 1.22 -3.48 11.63
N SER A 204 1.59 -4.51 10.86
CA SER A 204 1.11 -5.87 11.07
C SER A 204 1.61 -6.46 12.38
N LEU A 205 2.87 -6.22 12.74
CA LEU A 205 3.42 -6.65 14.02
C LEU A 205 2.67 -6.01 15.18
N LEU A 206 2.40 -4.71 15.10
CA LEU A 206 1.65 -3.98 16.13
C LEU A 206 0.23 -4.54 16.29
N LYS A 207 -0.49 -4.80 15.19
CA LYS A 207 -1.85 -5.39 15.25
C LYS A 207 -1.82 -6.82 15.78
N LEU A 208 -0.83 -7.65 15.42
CA LEU A 208 -0.67 -9.00 15.97
C LEU A 208 -0.41 -8.96 17.48
N VAL A 209 0.50 -8.09 17.94
CA VAL A 209 0.79 -7.93 19.38
C VAL A 209 -0.46 -7.47 20.13
N LYS A 210 -1.19 -6.45 19.62
CA LYS A 210 -2.47 -6.01 20.23
C LYS A 210 -3.48 -7.15 20.26
N PHE A 211 -3.63 -7.93 19.17
CA PHE A 211 -4.56 -9.06 19.10
C PHE A 211 -4.29 -10.11 20.20
N PHE A 212 -3.04 -10.57 20.33
CA PHE A 212 -2.69 -11.55 21.35
C PHE A 212 -2.76 -10.99 22.79
N ALA A 213 -2.36 -9.72 22.99
CA ALA A 213 -2.44 -9.05 24.28
C ALA A 213 -3.88 -8.93 24.83
N HIS A 214 -4.88 -8.88 23.92
CA HIS A 214 -6.31 -8.86 24.29
C HIS A 214 -6.94 -10.27 24.33
N GLY A 215 -6.13 -11.32 24.41
CA GLY A 215 -6.62 -12.70 24.53
C GLY A 215 -7.03 -13.36 23.22
N GLY A 216 -6.69 -12.77 22.07
CA GLY A 216 -6.92 -13.37 20.75
C GLY A 216 -6.15 -14.68 20.59
N SER A 217 -6.71 -15.62 19.85
CA SER A 217 -6.09 -16.91 19.54
C SER A 217 -6.23 -17.21 18.05
N LEU A 218 -5.16 -17.74 17.45
CA LEU A 218 -5.13 -18.19 16.04
C LEU A 218 -5.23 -19.71 15.94
N ALA A 219 -5.77 -20.38 16.94
CA ALA A 219 -5.90 -21.82 16.93
C ALA A 219 -6.96 -22.30 15.90
N GLY A 220 -6.69 -23.46 15.31
CA GLY A 220 -7.66 -24.17 14.48
C GLY A 220 -8.07 -23.40 13.22
N PHE A 221 -9.38 -23.17 13.09
CA PHE A 221 -10.00 -22.63 11.87
C PHE A 221 -9.57 -21.18 11.58
N GLN A 222 -9.38 -20.34 12.58
CA GLN A 222 -8.94 -18.94 12.41
C GLN A 222 -7.54 -18.85 11.81
N GLY A 223 -6.63 -19.71 12.26
CA GLY A 223 -5.29 -19.81 11.67
C GLY A 223 -5.32 -20.21 10.19
N ALA A 224 -6.21 -21.16 9.82
CA ALA A 224 -6.39 -21.55 8.43
C ALA A 224 -6.96 -20.42 7.56
N VAL A 225 -7.96 -19.68 8.05
CA VAL A 225 -8.55 -18.52 7.36
C VAL A 225 -7.48 -17.45 7.09
N LEU A 226 -6.67 -17.13 8.11
CA LEU A 226 -5.60 -16.15 7.98
C LEU A 226 -4.51 -16.62 7.00
N ALA A 227 -4.08 -17.88 7.09
CA ALA A 227 -3.07 -18.43 6.19
C ALA A 227 -3.53 -18.38 4.72
N VAL A 228 -4.78 -18.75 4.45
CA VAL A 228 -5.36 -18.67 3.09
C VAL A 228 -5.36 -17.22 2.59
N GLY A 229 -5.83 -16.26 3.39
CA GLY A 229 -5.83 -14.84 3.03
C GLY A 229 -4.42 -14.32 2.69
N VAL A 230 -3.43 -14.64 3.52
CA VAL A 230 -2.01 -14.25 3.32
C VAL A 230 -1.43 -14.87 2.04
N ILE A 231 -1.66 -16.17 1.80
CA ILE A 231 -1.12 -16.86 0.62
C ILE A 231 -1.76 -16.29 -0.66
N VAL A 232 -3.08 -16.11 -0.67
CA VAL A 232 -3.78 -15.56 -1.84
C VAL A 232 -3.34 -14.12 -2.11
N SER A 233 -3.26 -13.30 -1.07
CA SER A 233 -2.77 -11.92 -1.18
C SER A 233 -1.34 -11.87 -1.74
N PHE A 234 -0.44 -12.76 -1.29
CA PHE A 234 0.92 -12.88 -1.82
C PHE A 234 0.93 -13.19 -3.33
N VAL A 235 0.21 -14.24 -3.75
CA VAL A 235 0.21 -14.68 -5.15
C VAL A 235 -0.36 -13.60 -6.06
N VAL A 236 -1.48 -13.02 -5.66
CA VAL A 236 -2.15 -11.98 -6.45
C VAL A 236 -1.31 -10.69 -6.47
N ALA A 237 -0.72 -10.28 -5.35
CA ALA A 237 0.18 -9.12 -5.30
C ALA A 237 1.42 -9.31 -6.18
N TYR A 238 1.99 -10.51 -6.20
CA TYR A 238 3.12 -10.82 -7.09
C TYR A 238 2.78 -10.56 -8.57
N LEU A 239 1.61 -11.00 -9.01
CA LEU A 239 1.13 -10.79 -10.38
C LEU A 239 0.80 -9.30 -10.63
N SER A 240 0.16 -8.64 -9.67
CA SER A 240 -0.24 -7.22 -9.76
C SER A 240 0.97 -6.28 -9.84
N ILE A 241 2.03 -6.55 -9.06
CA ILE A 241 3.27 -5.77 -9.10
C ILE A 241 3.95 -5.93 -10.47
N ARG A 242 4.04 -7.14 -10.99
CA ARG A 242 4.62 -7.38 -12.34
C ARG A 242 3.82 -6.66 -13.41
N PHE A 243 2.50 -6.77 -13.36
CA PHE A 243 1.61 -6.03 -14.27
C PHE A 243 1.87 -4.52 -14.20
N LEU A 244 1.89 -3.95 -12.99
CA LEU A 244 2.09 -2.51 -12.81
C LEU A 244 3.45 -2.05 -13.37
N LEU A 245 4.52 -2.78 -13.07
CA LEU A 245 5.87 -2.45 -13.56
C LEU A 245 5.95 -2.49 -15.08
N ASP A 246 5.31 -3.46 -15.72
CA ASP A 246 5.26 -3.54 -17.19
C ASP A 246 4.36 -2.45 -17.79
N TYR A 247 3.25 -2.13 -17.12
CA TYR A 247 2.32 -1.09 -17.52
C TYR A 247 2.99 0.29 -17.55
N ILE A 248 3.70 0.67 -16.48
CA ILE A 248 4.30 2.01 -16.34
C ILE A 248 5.50 2.25 -17.26
N LYS A 249 6.06 1.20 -17.88
CA LYS A 249 7.10 1.35 -18.92
C LYS A 249 6.57 2.06 -20.18
N LYS A 250 5.28 1.89 -20.47
CA LYS A 250 4.64 2.38 -21.70
C LYS A 250 3.52 3.39 -21.45
N ASN A 251 2.98 3.44 -20.24
CA ASN A 251 1.80 4.21 -19.88
C ASN A 251 2.07 5.17 -18.71
N ASP A 252 1.14 6.10 -18.51
CA ASP A 252 1.09 6.99 -17.35
C ASP A 252 0.07 6.49 -16.31
N PHE A 253 0.00 7.15 -15.16
CA PHE A 253 -0.92 6.78 -14.09
C PHE A 253 -2.36 7.31 -14.25
N LYS A 254 -2.71 7.98 -15.35
CA LYS A 254 -4.05 8.56 -15.52
C LYS A 254 -5.18 7.54 -15.52
N ALA A 255 -4.93 6.34 -16.05
CA ALA A 255 -5.94 5.28 -16.01
C ALA A 255 -6.36 4.93 -14.57
N PHE A 256 -5.39 4.88 -13.64
CA PHE A 256 -5.67 4.69 -12.22
C PHE A 256 -6.39 5.90 -11.62
N GLY A 257 -6.09 7.12 -12.09
CA GLY A 257 -6.83 8.32 -11.71
C GLY A 257 -8.30 8.25 -12.08
N TRP A 258 -8.60 7.90 -13.32
CA TRP A 258 -9.99 7.71 -13.76
C TRP A 258 -10.71 6.58 -13.03
N TYR A 259 -10.03 5.46 -12.83
CA TYR A 259 -10.56 4.35 -12.04
C TYR A 259 -10.99 4.78 -10.63
N ARG A 260 -10.13 5.56 -9.94
CA ARG A 260 -10.42 6.08 -8.58
C ARG A 260 -11.62 7.00 -8.56
N ILE A 261 -11.76 7.89 -9.56
CA ILE A 261 -12.92 8.80 -9.67
C ILE A 261 -14.20 7.98 -9.84
N VAL A 262 -14.20 6.99 -10.74
CA VAL A 262 -15.36 6.13 -10.96
C VAL A 262 -15.70 5.35 -9.69
N LEU A 263 -14.70 4.76 -9.03
CA LEU A 263 -14.90 4.03 -7.77
C LEU A 263 -15.48 4.95 -6.68
N GLY A 264 -14.94 6.17 -6.53
CA GLY A 264 -15.44 7.14 -5.54
C GLY A 264 -16.90 7.54 -5.81
N VAL A 265 -17.26 7.76 -7.07
CA VAL A 265 -18.65 8.03 -7.48
C VAL A 265 -19.56 6.82 -7.18
N LEU A 266 -19.10 5.61 -7.45
CA LEU A 266 -19.86 4.39 -7.12
C LEU A 266 -20.06 4.23 -5.62
N VAL A 267 -19.04 4.52 -4.80
CA VAL A 267 -19.16 4.51 -3.33
C VAL A 267 -20.21 5.52 -2.88
N ILE A 268 -20.16 6.76 -3.36
CA ILE A 268 -21.18 7.78 -3.03
C ILE A 268 -22.56 7.29 -3.45
N GLY A 269 -22.72 6.85 -4.71
CA GLY A 269 -24.00 6.37 -5.22
C GLY A 269 -24.59 5.21 -4.39
N TYR A 270 -23.77 4.24 -4.04
CA TYR A 270 -24.20 3.11 -3.23
C TYR A 270 -24.70 3.54 -1.85
N PHE A 271 -23.87 4.30 -1.09
CA PHE A 271 -24.23 4.66 0.28
C PHE A 271 -25.31 5.73 0.38
N THR A 272 -25.48 6.60 -0.62
CA THR A 272 -26.58 7.59 -0.63
C THR A 272 -27.91 7.02 -1.08
N LEU A 273 -27.93 5.92 -1.85
CA LEU A 273 -29.18 5.32 -2.35
C LEU A 273 -29.70 4.20 -1.45
N ILE A 274 -28.83 3.56 -0.66
CA ILE A 274 -29.16 2.36 0.14
C ILE A 274 -29.20 2.68 1.64
N HIS A 275 -28.49 3.70 2.09
CA HIS A 275 -28.48 4.22 3.46
C HIS A 275 -28.98 5.66 3.53
#